data_825968018411a67f40ef2f861dd04cb7
#
_entry.id   825968018411a67f40ef2f861dd04cb7
#
_cell.length_a   1.000
_cell.length_b   1.000
_cell.length_c   1.000
_cell.angle_alpha   90.00
_cell.angle_beta   90.00
_cell.angle_gamma   90.00
#
_symmetry.space_group_name_H-M   'P 1'
#
loop_
_entity.id
_entity.type
_entity.pdbx_description
1 polymer ?
#
loop_
_entity_poly.entity_id
_entity_poly.type
_entity_poly.pdbx_seq_one_letter_code
_entity_poly.pdbx_strand_id
1 'polypeptide(L)'
;MTDALYALEKLADAADALETGTGSVRERLFEAFTDLVRIGPEDMPDGELRLAFAELMGALTSEEAKGTEGRLVATLMIVDEEQAQNIARAIVDLYHALGRLLR
;
A
#
# COMPACT_ATOMS: atom_id res chain seq x y z
N MET A 1 -9.72 -17.65 2.77
CA MET A 1 -9.11 -18.28 1.61
C MET A 1 -8.16 -17.32 0.93
N THR A 2 -6.95 -17.77 0.65
CA THR A 2 -5.93 -16.92 0.05
C THR A 2 -6.26 -16.61 -1.40
N ASP A 3 -6.23 -15.33 -1.78
CA ASP A 3 -6.47 -14.90 -3.15
C ASP A 3 -5.37 -13.96 -3.61
N ALA A 4 -4.22 -14.54 -3.95
CA ALA A 4 -3.06 -13.78 -4.38
C ALA A 4 -3.28 -13.05 -5.71
N LEU A 5 -4.13 -13.57 -6.58
CA LEU A 5 -4.46 -12.89 -7.83
C LEU A 5 -5.28 -11.63 -7.56
N TYR A 6 -6.20 -11.68 -6.59
CA TYR A 6 -6.94 -10.51 -6.19
C TYR A 6 -6.01 -9.46 -5.57
N ALA A 7 -5.09 -9.91 -4.69
CA ALA A 7 -4.10 -9.01 -4.11
C ALA A 7 -3.24 -8.35 -5.20
N LEU A 8 -2.80 -9.12 -6.21
CA LEU A 8 -2.02 -8.59 -7.31
C LEU A 8 -2.80 -7.53 -8.10
N GLU A 9 -4.08 -7.79 -8.36
CA GLU A 9 -4.95 -6.83 -9.04
C GLU A 9 -5.04 -5.51 -8.26
N LYS A 10 -5.25 -5.59 -6.96
CA LYS A 10 -5.35 -4.38 -6.12
C LYS A 10 -4.01 -3.66 -6.00
N LEU A 11 -2.91 -4.38 -5.93
CA LEU A 11 -1.59 -3.76 -5.95
C LEU A 11 -1.31 -3.08 -7.28
N ALA A 12 -1.75 -3.67 -8.40
CA ALA A 12 -1.63 -3.06 -9.72
C ALA A 12 -2.40 -1.73 -9.78
N ASP A 13 -3.63 -1.71 -9.23
CA ASP A 13 -4.44 -0.50 -9.18
C ASP A 13 -3.77 0.57 -8.32
N ALA A 14 -3.21 0.18 -7.18
CA ALA A 14 -2.50 1.10 -6.29
C ALA A 14 -1.25 1.67 -6.98
N ALA A 15 -0.47 0.82 -7.65
CA ALA A 15 0.71 1.26 -8.39
C ALA A 15 0.33 2.21 -9.52
N ASP A 16 -0.77 1.93 -10.22
CA ASP A 16 -1.28 2.79 -11.28
C ASP A 16 -1.64 4.18 -10.74
N ALA A 17 -2.30 4.24 -9.58
CA ALA A 17 -2.63 5.52 -8.94
C ALA A 17 -1.37 6.33 -8.64
N LEU A 18 -0.28 5.67 -8.26
CA LEU A 18 1.00 6.34 -7.99
C LEU A 18 1.67 6.85 -9.27
N GLU A 19 1.55 6.11 -10.37
CA GLU A 19 2.20 6.45 -11.64
C GLU A 19 1.42 7.49 -12.44
N THR A 20 0.11 7.38 -12.46
CA THR A 20 -0.74 8.20 -13.34
C THR A 20 -1.56 9.25 -12.58
N GLY A 21 -1.59 9.19 -11.26
CA GLY A 21 -2.31 10.15 -10.45
C GLY A 21 -1.71 11.55 -10.57
N THR A 22 -2.54 12.56 -10.35
CA THR A 22 -2.12 13.94 -10.32
C THR A 22 -1.97 14.43 -8.89
N GLY A 23 -1.20 15.49 -8.69
CA GLY A 23 -0.99 16.04 -7.36
C GLY A 23 0.27 15.53 -6.69
N SER A 24 0.38 15.80 -5.39
CA SER A 24 1.56 15.40 -4.60
C SER A 24 1.60 13.89 -4.39
N VAL A 25 2.77 13.40 -3.95
CA VAL A 25 2.92 11.99 -3.59
C VAL A 25 1.95 11.60 -2.46
N ARG A 26 1.66 12.52 -1.53
CA ARG A 26 0.71 12.26 -0.45
C ARG A 26 -0.70 12.05 -0.98
N GLU A 27 -1.12 12.89 -1.92
CA GLU A 27 -2.44 12.74 -2.54
C GLU A 27 -2.54 11.42 -3.30
N ARG A 28 -1.49 11.05 -4.01
CA ARG A 28 -1.46 9.78 -4.75
C ARG A 28 -1.44 8.58 -3.80
N LEU A 29 -0.77 8.69 -2.66
CA LEU A 29 -0.80 7.65 -1.63
C LEU A 29 -2.19 7.49 -1.03
N PHE A 30 -2.92 8.59 -0.86
CA PHE A 30 -4.29 8.50 -0.39
C PHE A 30 -5.15 7.68 -1.35
N GLU A 31 -5.02 7.95 -2.65
CA GLU A 31 -5.75 7.19 -3.67
C GLU A 31 -5.33 5.72 -3.70
N ALA A 32 -4.02 5.46 -3.64
CA ALA A 32 -3.51 4.08 -3.64
C ALA A 32 -4.03 3.29 -2.44
N PHE A 33 -4.17 3.93 -1.29
CA PHE A 33 -4.65 3.26 -0.08
C PHE A 33 -6.06 2.71 -0.24
N THR A 34 -6.91 3.35 -1.05
CA THR A 34 -8.28 2.86 -1.27
C THR A 34 -8.28 1.46 -1.89
N ASP A 35 -7.25 1.12 -2.65
CA ASP A 35 -7.09 -0.21 -3.21
C ASP A 35 -6.42 -1.15 -2.20
N LEU A 36 -5.38 -0.67 -1.51
CA LEU A 36 -4.63 -1.48 -0.56
C LEU A 36 -5.50 -1.98 0.60
N VAL A 37 -6.43 -1.17 1.07
CA VAL A 37 -7.28 -1.53 2.21
C VAL A 37 -8.20 -2.71 1.88
N ARG A 38 -8.41 -3.01 0.61
CA ARG A 38 -9.24 -4.13 0.17
C ARG A 38 -8.51 -5.46 0.23
N ILE A 39 -7.18 -5.43 0.39
CA ILE A 39 -6.38 -6.64 0.50
C ILE A 39 -6.37 -7.09 1.95
N GLY A 40 -6.79 -8.33 2.21
CA GLY A 40 -6.62 -8.92 3.53
C GLY A 40 -5.23 -9.51 3.66
N PRO A 41 -4.64 -9.58 4.87
CA PRO A 41 -3.32 -10.19 5.04
C PRO A 41 -3.25 -11.61 4.52
N GLU A 42 -4.37 -12.35 4.62
CA GLU A 42 -4.49 -13.72 4.15
C GLU A 42 -4.44 -13.86 2.63
N ASP A 43 -4.66 -12.75 1.89
CA ASP A 43 -4.56 -12.75 0.43
C ASP A 43 -3.10 -12.71 -0.04
N MET A 44 -2.19 -12.30 0.84
CA MET A 44 -0.76 -12.30 0.53
C MET A 44 -0.18 -13.68 0.86
N PRO A 45 0.72 -14.20 0.00
CA PRO A 45 1.39 -15.47 0.31
C PRO A 45 2.16 -15.39 1.63
N ASP A 46 2.18 -16.50 2.37
CA ASP A 46 2.95 -16.58 3.62
C ASP A 46 4.42 -16.23 3.39
N GLY A 47 5.02 -15.63 4.42
CA GLY A 47 6.44 -15.32 4.41
C GLY A 47 6.73 -13.84 4.15
N GLU A 48 7.77 -13.58 3.37
CA GLU A 48 8.28 -12.23 3.18
C GLU A 48 7.26 -11.25 2.61
N LEU A 49 6.42 -11.67 1.67
CA LEU A 49 5.47 -10.75 1.04
C LEU A 49 4.35 -10.36 2.00
N ARG A 50 3.88 -11.31 2.82
CA ARG A 50 2.87 -10.99 3.84
C ARG A 50 3.44 -10.04 4.89
N LEU A 51 4.68 -10.26 5.31
CA LEU A 51 5.35 -9.38 6.26
C LEU A 51 5.55 -7.98 5.67
N ALA A 52 6.01 -7.91 4.43
CA ALA A 52 6.20 -6.63 3.74
C ALA A 52 4.89 -5.85 3.61
N PHE A 53 3.80 -6.54 3.31
CA PHE A 53 2.49 -5.92 3.25
C PHE A 53 2.06 -5.38 4.62
N ALA A 54 2.27 -6.16 5.68
CA ALA A 54 1.93 -5.72 7.03
C ALA A 54 2.74 -4.49 7.44
N GLU A 55 4.03 -4.46 7.12
CA GLU A 55 4.89 -3.31 7.40
C GLU A 55 4.43 -2.07 6.62
N LEU A 56 4.05 -2.25 5.36
CA LEU A 56 3.55 -1.18 4.52
C LEU A 56 2.28 -0.56 5.10
N MET A 57 1.32 -1.41 5.46
CA MET A 57 0.06 -0.93 6.04
C MET A 57 0.30 -0.27 7.40
N GLY A 58 1.22 -0.81 8.19
CA GLY A 58 1.63 -0.19 9.45
C GLY A 58 2.22 1.19 9.25
N ALA A 59 3.06 1.36 8.22
CA ALA A 59 3.67 2.67 7.91
C ALA A 59 2.61 3.70 7.48
N LEU A 60 1.57 3.27 6.78
CA LEU A 60 0.50 4.16 6.32
C LEU A 60 -0.50 4.53 7.43
N THR A 61 -0.54 3.76 8.50
CA THR A 61 -1.51 3.95 9.59
C THR A 61 -0.84 4.04 10.95
N SER A 62 0.38 4.58 10.99
CA SER A 62 1.19 4.61 12.21
C SER A 62 0.66 5.59 13.27
N GLU A 63 -0.07 6.63 12.85
CA GLU A 63 -0.61 7.61 13.78
C GLU A 63 -2.00 7.23 14.26
N GLU A 64 -2.26 7.43 15.54
CA GLU A 64 -3.56 7.10 16.11
C GLU A 64 -4.62 8.13 15.73
N ALA A 65 -5.77 7.62 15.31
CA ALA A 65 -6.95 8.42 15.01
C ALA A 65 -8.14 7.47 14.95
N LYS A 66 -9.34 8.02 14.79
CA LYS A 66 -10.53 7.18 14.66
C LYS A 66 -10.59 6.56 13.26
N GLY A 67 -10.68 5.24 13.21
CA GLY A 67 -10.83 4.49 11.98
C GLY A 67 -9.57 4.44 11.14
N THR A 68 -9.56 3.54 10.16
CA THR A 68 -8.39 3.31 9.31
C THR A 68 -8.09 4.52 8.42
N GLU A 69 -9.11 5.13 7.85
CA GLU A 69 -8.96 6.30 6.99
C GLU A 69 -8.42 7.50 7.77
N GLY A 70 -8.90 7.69 9.02
CA GLY A 70 -8.40 8.75 9.89
C GLY A 70 -6.92 8.57 10.23
N ARG A 71 -6.49 7.32 10.45
CA ARG A 71 -5.08 7.01 10.70
C ARG A 71 -4.22 7.31 9.48
N LEU A 72 -4.70 6.99 8.30
CA LEU A 72 -3.99 7.32 7.06
C LEU A 72 -3.78 8.83 6.94
N VAL A 73 -4.84 9.61 7.10
CA VAL A 73 -4.75 11.06 7.00
C VAL A 73 -3.77 11.61 8.03
N ALA A 74 -3.88 11.19 9.29
CA ALA A 74 -2.99 11.63 10.36
C ALA A 74 -1.54 11.29 10.04
N THR A 75 -1.29 10.08 9.53
CA THR A 75 0.06 9.65 9.17
C THR A 75 0.62 10.48 8.01
N LEU A 76 -0.18 10.69 6.96
CA LEU A 76 0.27 11.46 5.79
C LEU A 76 0.56 12.92 6.11
N MET A 77 -0.04 13.47 7.17
CA MET A 77 0.22 14.84 7.58
C MET A 77 1.59 15.03 8.23
N ILE A 78 2.16 13.99 8.80
CA ILE A 78 3.43 14.10 9.54
C ILE A 78 4.63 13.51 8.80
N VAL A 79 4.43 12.61 7.83
CA VAL A 79 5.55 12.06 7.09
C VAL A 79 6.14 13.14 6.18
N ASP A 80 7.46 13.16 6.04
CA ASP A 80 8.10 14.09 5.12
C ASP A 80 8.04 13.55 3.69
N GLU A 81 8.50 14.36 2.75
CA GLU A 81 8.45 14.02 1.32
C GLU A 81 9.25 12.76 1.01
N GLU A 82 10.42 12.61 1.61
CA GLU A 82 11.27 11.44 1.41
C GLU A 82 10.60 10.18 1.94
N GLN A 83 10.01 10.25 3.13
CA GLN A 83 9.28 9.12 3.71
C GLN A 83 8.09 8.74 2.85
N ALA A 84 7.34 9.73 2.34
CA ALA A 84 6.19 9.48 1.48
C ALA A 84 6.63 8.78 0.18
N GLN A 85 7.75 9.22 -0.40
CA GLN A 85 8.27 8.57 -1.61
C GLN A 85 8.75 7.15 -1.33
N ASN A 86 9.34 6.91 -0.16
CA ASN A 86 9.76 5.56 0.22
C ASN A 86 8.57 4.63 0.38
N ILE A 87 7.47 5.12 0.95
CA ILE A 87 6.23 4.33 1.06
C ILE A 87 5.68 4.02 -0.32
N ALA A 88 5.65 5.01 -1.22
CA ALA A 88 5.19 4.80 -2.59
C ALA A 88 6.03 3.75 -3.31
N ARG A 89 7.35 3.81 -3.14
CA ARG A 89 8.26 2.82 -3.74
C ARG A 89 8.01 1.42 -3.18
N ALA A 90 7.73 1.32 -1.87
CA ALA A 90 7.43 0.03 -1.25
C ALA A 90 6.18 -0.62 -1.86
N ILE A 91 5.16 0.18 -2.19
CA ILE A 91 3.95 -0.32 -2.86
C ILE A 91 4.31 -0.90 -4.23
N VAL A 92 5.08 -0.16 -5.02
CA VAL A 92 5.47 -0.60 -6.36
C VAL A 92 6.35 -1.85 -6.29
N ASP A 93 7.30 -1.88 -5.34
CA ASP A 93 8.17 -3.04 -5.16
C ASP A 93 7.38 -4.28 -4.78
N LEU A 94 6.39 -4.12 -3.90
CA LEU A 94 5.53 -5.25 -3.49
C LEU A 94 4.71 -5.77 -4.67
N TYR A 95 4.18 -4.87 -5.48
CA TYR A 95 3.46 -5.23 -6.70
C TYR A 95 4.34 -6.07 -7.63
N HIS A 96 5.56 -5.61 -7.89
CA HIS A 96 6.48 -6.35 -8.76
C HIS A 96 6.89 -7.70 -8.16
N ALA A 97 7.15 -7.73 -6.85
CA ALA A 97 7.54 -8.97 -6.18
C ALA A 97 6.44 -10.03 -6.25
N LEU A 98 5.20 -9.63 -5.99
CA LEU A 98 4.07 -10.56 -6.09
C LEU A 98 3.85 -10.99 -7.53
N GLY A 99 3.96 -10.07 -8.48
CA GLY A 99 3.83 -10.41 -9.90
C GLY A 99 4.86 -11.44 -10.36
N ARG A 100 6.11 -11.32 -9.90
CA ARG A 100 7.15 -12.31 -10.22
C ARG A 100 6.85 -13.67 -9.61
N LEU A 101 6.33 -13.68 -8.38
CA LEU A 101 6.00 -14.94 -7.71
C LEU A 101 4.88 -15.70 -8.42
N LEU A 102 3.93 -14.98 -9.00
CA LEU A 102 2.74 -15.59 -9.60
C LEU A 102 2.91 -15.92 -11.11
N ARG A 103 4.06 -15.68 -11.65
CA ARG A 103 4.36 -16.03 -13.06
C ARG A 103 4.58 -17.50 -13.23
#